data_b290184417229362c9f82db09dedab47
#
_entry.id   b290184417229362c9f82db09dedab47
#
_cell.length_a   1.000
_cell.length_b   1.000
_cell.length_c   1.000
_cell.angle_alpha   90.00
_cell.angle_beta   90.00
_cell.angle_gamma   90.00
#
_symmetry.space_group_name_H-M   'P 1'
#
loop_
_entity.id
_entity.type
_entity.pdbx_description
1 polymer ?
#
loop_
_entity_poly.entity_id
_entity_poly.type
_entity_poly.pdbx_seq_one_letter_code
_entity_poly.pdbx_strand_id
1 'polypeptide(L)'
;MNEIITARGSLLIAGVTIDGATVDIAVDEKGTIAAIGKDAKKTIDADIVIDGSDRIAVPGLVNTHTHAAMSLLRGYADDMILQDWLSQKIWPLEAHLTGDDVYAGTRFACLEMIKSGTVAFNDMYFFMDRAAAAVDDMGMRATLAYGFIDLGMEEKREAEIKATETLVAHVRSLDNPRIRVAVGPHSVYTVSPEGLRWCAEYAAEQEIGIHVHLSETEKEVVDCVARFGKRPAYLLDDCGCLTPRTVAAHCCWLDEAECRLLAERGVTASHNPASNMKLAVNRAMPYHWLKAAGANVSLGTDGCSSNNNLDLMEEMKFAALLQKFAWNSPTLLPAGEAIEMATAAGARALGTGPGTLTVGAPADIVLLDARAVCNTPLFHADSNAVYACNGGAVMTVLCQGRVLMHEREVPGEEEIVREAAAAARSLVDRAQDSS
;
A
#
# COMPACT_ATOMS: atom_id res chain seq x y z
N MET A 1 -19.01 -7.16 -21.40
CA MET A 1 -17.69 -7.28 -20.73
C MET A 1 -16.68 -6.61 -21.68
N ASN A 2 -15.83 -5.75 -21.18
CA ASN A 2 -14.87 -5.03 -22.00
C ASN A 2 -13.82 -6.04 -22.52
N GLU A 3 -13.75 -6.27 -23.83
CA GLU A 3 -12.90 -7.29 -24.45
C GLU A 3 -11.40 -7.04 -24.15
N ILE A 4 -11.01 -5.76 -24.00
CA ILE A 4 -9.62 -5.37 -23.70
C ILE A 4 -9.17 -5.92 -22.33
N ILE A 5 -10.05 -5.96 -21.32
CA ILE A 5 -9.69 -6.42 -19.97
C ILE A 5 -9.45 -7.94 -19.92
N THR A 6 -10.15 -8.70 -20.77
CA THR A 6 -10.03 -10.16 -20.83
C THR A 6 -8.95 -10.65 -21.79
N ALA A 7 -8.49 -9.78 -22.70
CA ALA A 7 -7.47 -10.12 -23.68
C ALA A 7 -6.11 -10.39 -23.02
N ARG A 8 -5.32 -11.21 -23.67
CA ARG A 8 -3.95 -11.54 -23.28
C ARG A 8 -3.07 -11.39 -24.50
N GLY A 9 -1.82 -10.99 -24.30
CA GLY A 9 -0.84 -10.82 -25.38
C GLY A 9 -0.08 -9.51 -25.26
N SER A 10 0.60 -9.18 -26.34
CA SER A 10 1.31 -7.91 -26.47
C SER A 10 0.33 -6.74 -26.60
N LEU A 11 0.73 -5.56 -26.11
CA LEU A 11 -0.16 -4.40 -26.01
C LEU A 11 0.51 -3.12 -26.50
N LEU A 12 -0.24 -2.31 -27.21
CA LEU A 12 0.16 -0.97 -27.64
C LEU A 12 -0.79 0.08 -27.01
N ILE A 13 -0.25 1.04 -26.27
CA ILE A 13 -0.96 2.27 -25.91
C ILE A 13 -0.54 3.34 -26.92
N ALA A 14 -1.46 3.75 -27.78
CA ALA A 14 -1.17 4.64 -28.89
C ALA A 14 -1.51 6.11 -28.55
N GLY A 15 -0.57 7.02 -28.77
CA GLY A 15 -0.81 8.45 -28.70
C GLY A 15 -1.01 9.01 -27.28
N VAL A 16 -0.41 8.42 -26.26
CA VAL A 16 -0.51 8.86 -24.86
C VAL A 16 0.47 10.00 -24.54
N THR A 17 0.16 10.85 -23.59
CA THR A 17 1.06 11.91 -23.13
C THR A 17 1.92 11.44 -21.96
N ILE A 18 3.26 11.59 -22.08
CA ILE A 18 4.24 11.44 -21.00
C ILE A 18 5.09 12.71 -20.98
N ASP A 19 5.20 13.38 -19.85
CA ASP A 19 5.99 14.60 -19.66
C ASP A 19 5.75 15.67 -20.75
N GLY A 20 4.48 15.83 -21.15
CA GLY A 20 4.05 16.78 -22.18
C GLY A 20 4.33 16.35 -23.62
N ALA A 21 4.93 15.19 -23.85
CA ALA A 21 5.16 14.63 -25.19
C ALA A 21 4.14 13.55 -25.53
N THR A 22 3.59 13.58 -26.76
CA THR A 22 2.74 12.49 -27.26
C THR A 22 3.62 11.36 -27.81
N VAL A 23 3.46 10.17 -27.24
CA VAL A 23 4.23 8.95 -27.54
C VAL A 23 3.34 7.72 -27.60
N ASP A 24 3.88 6.64 -28.13
CA ASP A 24 3.30 5.30 -28.00
C ASP A 24 4.08 4.50 -26.95
N ILE A 25 3.41 3.59 -26.23
CA ILE A 25 4.04 2.62 -25.31
C ILE A 25 3.75 1.21 -25.85
N ALA A 26 4.79 0.46 -26.14
CA ALA A 26 4.70 -0.95 -26.53
C ALA A 26 5.03 -1.85 -25.33
N VAL A 27 4.18 -2.83 -25.06
CA VAL A 27 4.33 -3.81 -23.98
C VAL A 27 4.38 -5.21 -24.58
N ASP A 28 5.39 -6.00 -24.22
CA ASP A 28 5.55 -7.37 -24.72
C ASP A 28 4.59 -8.37 -24.03
N GLU A 29 4.54 -9.60 -24.53
CA GLU A 29 3.71 -10.68 -24.00
C GLU A 29 4.04 -11.05 -22.54
N LYS A 30 5.23 -10.66 -22.04
CA LYS A 30 5.65 -10.88 -20.65
C LYS A 30 5.21 -9.76 -19.71
N GLY A 31 4.53 -8.75 -20.25
CA GLY A 31 4.09 -7.59 -19.49
C GLY A 31 5.22 -6.61 -19.18
N THR A 32 6.24 -6.52 -20.03
CA THR A 32 7.38 -5.60 -19.92
C THR A 32 7.25 -4.49 -20.96
N ILE A 33 7.60 -3.27 -20.58
CA ILE A 33 7.66 -2.14 -21.52
C ILE A 33 8.79 -2.40 -22.52
N ALA A 34 8.44 -2.72 -23.77
CA ALA A 34 9.38 -3.03 -24.84
C ALA A 34 9.94 -1.77 -25.49
N ALA A 35 9.11 -0.72 -25.64
CA ALA A 35 9.51 0.55 -26.23
C ALA A 35 8.59 1.70 -25.78
N ILE A 36 9.15 2.91 -25.74
CA ILE A 36 8.40 4.16 -25.54
C ILE A 36 8.88 5.16 -26.59
N GLY A 37 7.97 5.83 -27.28
CA GLY A 37 8.28 6.86 -28.28
C GLY A 37 7.43 6.75 -29.53
N LYS A 38 7.62 7.67 -30.48
CA LYS A 38 6.83 7.75 -31.73
C LYS A 38 6.92 6.50 -32.61
N ASP A 39 7.98 5.73 -32.48
CA ASP A 39 8.24 4.51 -33.24
C ASP A 39 7.96 3.23 -32.45
N ALA A 40 7.46 3.32 -31.22
CA ALA A 40 7.20 2.16 -30.36
C ALA A 40 6.23 1.16 -31.02
N LYS A 41 5.23 1.64 -31.77
CA LYS A 41 4.31 0.81 -32.56
C LYS A 41 4.97 -0.08 -33.61
N LYS A 42 6.23 0.20 -33.97
CA LYS A 42 6.97 -0.60 -34.95
C LYS A 42 7.75 -1.76 -34.32
N THR A 43 7.81 -1.80 -32.97
CA THR A 43 8.62 -2.79 -32.23
C THR A 43 7.88 -4.08 -31.92
N ILE A 44 6.55 -4.05 -31.94
CA ILE A 44 5.70 -5.21 -31.71
C ILE A 44 4.53 -5.24 -32.71
N ASP A 45 4.03 -6.45 -32.97
CA ASP A 45 2.71 -6.66 -33.59
C ASP A 45 1.72 -6.86 -32.44
N ALA A 46 1.04 -5.79 -32.05
CA ALA A 46 0.26 -5.77 -30.83
C ALA A 46 -1.07 -6.51 -30.99
N ASP A 47 -1.32 -7.48 -30.10
CA ASP A 47 -2.62 -8.18 -29.99
C ASP A 47 -3.72 -7.26 -29.48
N ILE A 48 -3.36 -6.29 -28.63
CA ILE A 48 -4.27 -5.36 -27.98
C ILE A 48 -3.81 -3.93 -28.28
N VAL A 49 -4.73 -3.07 -28.70
CA VAL A 49 -4.47 -1.65 -28.89
C VAL A 49 -5.39 -0.84 -27.97
N ILE A 50 -4.79 -0.02 -27.11
CA ILE A 50 -5.50 0.96 -26.27
C ILE A 50 -5.29 2.35 -26.88
N ASP A 51 -6.39 3.07 -27.10
CA ASP A 51 -6.32 4.48 -27.51
C ASP A 51 -5.87 5.33 -26.30
N GLY A 52 -4.68 5.88 -26.40
CA GLY A 52 -4.08 6.80 -25.42
C GLY A 52 -4.36 8.26 -25.70
N SER A 53 -5.14 8.59 -26.73
CA SER A 53 -5.53 9.96 -27.03
C SER A 53 -6.26 10.60 -25.84
N ASP A 54 -5.89 11.85 -25.51
CA ASP A 54 -6.42 12.53 -24.33
C ASP A 54 -6.16 11.80 -22.99
N ARG A 55 -5.11 10.98 -22.92
CA ARG A 55 -4.66 10.31 -21.69
C ARG A 55 -3.25 10.78 -21.30
N ILE A 56 -3.01 10.87 -19.99
CA ILE A 56 -1.68 11.07 -19.40
C ILE A 56 -1.25 9.75 -18.79
N ALA A 57 -0.11 9.20 -19.22
CA ALA A 57 0.44 8.00 -18.61
C ALA A 57 1.34 8.36 -17.42
N VAL A 58 1.09 7.71 -16.29
CA VAL A 58 1.92 7.77 -15.09
C VAL A 58 2.25 6.34 -14.63
N PRO A 59 3.33 6.14 -13.85
CA PRO A 59 3.60 4.82 -13.27
C PRO A 59 2.44 4.38 -12.37
N GLY A 60 2.23 3.06 -12.28
CA GLY A 60 1.29 2.48 -11.34
C GLY A 60 1.67 2.80 -9.89
N LEU A 61 0.67 3.14 -9.07
CA LEU A 61 0.88 3.50 -7.68
C LEU A 61 1.13 2.26 -6.82
N VAL A 62 1.94 2.41 -5.77
CA VAL A 62 2.34 1.34 -4.85
C VAL A 62 2.03 1.75 -3.41
N ASN A 63 1.07 1.07 -2.80
CA ASN A 63 0.61 1.32 -1.43
C ASN A 63 1.42 0.47 -0.44
N THR A 64 2.27 1.09 0.36
CA THR A 64 3.23 0.37 1.20
C THR A 64 2.71 0.01 2.58
N HIS A 65 1.50 0.39 2.94
CA HIS A 65 0.85 0.01 4.19
C HIS A 65 -0.67 0.03 4.07
N THR A 66 -1.28 -1.13 4.29
CA THR A 66 -2.73 -1.32 4.34
C THR A 66 -3.12 -2.34 5.42
N HIS A 67 -4.43 -2.32 5.73
CA HIS A 67 -5.21 -3.40 6.33
C HIS A 67 -6.40 -3.62 5.41
N ALA A 68 -6.17 -4.29 4.27
CA ALA A 68 -7.07 -4.28 3.13
C ALA A 68 -8.50 -4.74 3.47
N ALA A 69 -8.64 -5.84 4.23
CA ALA A 69 -9.96 -6.35 4.62
C ALA A 69 -10.75 -5.41 5.54
N MET A 70 -10.11 -4.43 6.20
CA MET A 70 -10.80 -3.36 6.93
C MET A 70 -11.64 -2.45 6.02
N SER A 71 -11.62 -2.63 4.71
CA SER A 71 -12.58 -2.01 3.79
C SER A 71 -14.04 -2.30 4.18
N LEU A 72 -14.30 -3.44 4.84
CA LEU A 72 -15.62 -3.79 5.41
C LEU A 72 -15.99 -2.93 6.62
N LEU A 73 -15.02 -2.29 7.27
CA LEU A 73 -15.21 -1.50 8.50
C LEU A 73 -15.25 0.01 8.24
N ARG A 74 -15.31 0.42 6.99
CA ARG A 74 -15.38 1.82 6.57
C ARG A 74 -16.56 2.54 7.23
N GLY A 75 -16.27 3.60 7.99
CA GLY A 75 -17.28 4.39 8.68
C GLY A 75 -17.97 3.66 9.84
N TYR A 76 -17.46 2.50 10.29
CA TYR A 76 -18.03 1.76 11.43
C TYR A 76 -17.83 2.50 12.75
N ALA A 77 -16.68 3.15 12.94
CA ALA A 77 -16.35 3.91 14.14
C ALA A 77 -15.39 5.05 13.78
N ASP A 78 -15.87 6.26 13.84
CA ASP A 78 -15.12 7.48 13.56
C ASP A 78 -15.02 8.36 14.83
N ASP A 79 -14.13 9.37 14.78
CA ASP A 79 -14.02 10.46 15.78
C ASP A 79 -13.69 9.96 17.20
N MET A 80 -12.78 8.99 17.33
CA MET A 80 -12.36 8.39 18.59
C MET A 80 -10.84 8.46 18.77
N ILE A 81 -10.39 8.43 20.05
CA ILE A 81 -8.98 8.26 20.39
C ILE A 81 -8.54 6.84 19.99
N LEU A 82 -7.34 6.68 19.42
CA LEU A 82 -6.83 5.42 18.86
C LEU A 82 -7.00 4.22 19.82
N GLN A 83 -6.60 4.35 21.11
CA GLN A 83 -6.68 3.24 22.06
C GLN A 83 -8.11 2.84 22.38
N ASP A 84 -9.02 3.81 22.50
CA ASP A 84 -10.45 3.57 22.73
C ASP A 84 -11.10 2.98 21.47
N TRP A 85 -10.73 3.50 20.30
CA TRP A 85 -11.18 3.01 19.01
C TRP A 85 -10.80 1.54 18.81
N LEU A 86 -9.54 1.17 19.05
CA LEU A 86 -9.07 -0.22 18.96
C LEU A 86 -9.79 -1.12 19.96
N SER A 87 -9.78 -0.75 21.27
CA SER A 87 -10.25 -1.64 22.34
C SER A 87 -11.77 -1.77 22.43
N GLN A 88 -12.53 -0.72 22.06
CA GLN A 88 -13.98 -0.69 22.23
C GLN A 88 -14.75 -0.98 20.95
N LYS A 89 -14.13 -0.83 19.77
CA LYS A 89 -14.79 -0.95 18.47
C LYS A 89 -14.14 -1.98 17.55
N ILE A 90 -12.85 -1.87 17.29
CA ILE A 90 -12.19 -2.67 16.24
C ILE A 90 -11.90 -4.08 16.72
N TRP A 91 -11.14 -4.26 17.80
CA TRP A 91 -10.80 -5.60 18.28
C TRP A 91 -12.02 -6.46 18.67
N PRO A 92 -13.08 -5.91 19.34
CA PRO A 92 -14.30 -6.68 19.56
C PRO A 92 -14.97 -7.16 18.27
N LEU A 93 -14.96 -6.34 17.21
CA LEU A 93 -15.52 -6.72 15.90
C LEU A 93 -14.63 -7.72 15.16
N GLU A 94 -13.32 -7.49 15.16
CA GLU A 94 -12.33 -8.38 14.54
C GLU A 94 -12.30 -9.80 15.15
N ALA A 95 -12.68 -9.95 16.43
CA ALA A 95 -12.80 -11.25 17.08
C ALA A 95 -13.86 -12.17 16.40
N HIS A 96 -14.76 -11.60 15.60
CA HIS A 96 -15.81 -12.30 14.86
C HIS A 96 -15.52 -12.44 13.35
N LEU A 97 -14.34 -12.00 12.90
CA LEU A 97 -13.91 -12.16 11.51
C LEU A 97 -13.83 -13.63 11.11
N THR A 98 -14.21 -13.90 9.88
CA THR A 98 -14.00 -15.18 9.20
C THR A 98 -13.10 -15.01 7.99
N GLY A 99 -12.56 -16.12 7.49
CA GLY A 99 -11.78 -16.08 6.24
C GLY A 99 -12.59 -15.56 5.04
N ASP A 100 -13.90 -15.82 5.00
CA ASP A 100 -14.76 -15.33 3.92
C ASP A 100 -14.98 -13.81 3.99
N ASP A 101 -15.04 -13.23 5.20
CA ASP A 101 -15.08 -11.77 5.37
C ASP A 101 -13.78 -11.15 4.85
N VAL A 102 -12.63 -11.76 5.20
CA VAL A 102 -11.31 -11.25 4.74
C VAL A 102 -11.18 -11.37 3.22
N TYR A 103 -11.65 -12.45 2.61
CA TYR A 103 -11.68 -12.57 1.16
C TYR A 103 -12.54 -11.47 0.51
N ALA A 104 -13.78 -11.29 0.98
CA ALA A 104 -14.70 -10.27 0.43
C ALA A 104 -14.15 -8.84 0.63
N GLY A 105 -13.63 -8.54 1.83
CA GLY A 105 -13.04 -7.25 2.14
C GLY A 105 -11.78 -6.96 1.32
N THR A 106 -10.91 -7.95 1.14
CA THR A 106 -9.70 -7.78 0.31
C THR A 106 -10.04 -7.60 -1.16
N ARG A 107 -11.03 -8.33 -1.71
CA ARG A 107 -11.52 -8.10 -3.08
C ARG A 107 -12.04 -6.68 -3.26
N PHE A 108 -12.81 -6.19 -2.30
CA PHE A 108 -13.35 -4.83 -2.32
C PHE A 108 -12.26 -3.76 -2.20
N ALA A 109 -11.26 -3.99 -1.34
CA ALA A 109 -10.07 -3.15 -1.25
C ALA A 109 -9.28 -3.11 -2.57
N CYS A 110 -9.06 -4.26 -3.20
CA CYS A 110 -8.41 -4.35 -4.52
C CYS A 110 -9.20 -3.57 -5.58
N LEU A 111 -10.52 -3.68 -5.60
CA LEU A 111 -11.37 -2.91 -6.51
C LEU A 111 -11.14 -1.41 -6.34
N GLU A 112 -11.18 -0.89 -5.12
CA GLU A 112 -10.95 0.52 -4.84
C GLU A 112 -9.54 0.98 -5.21
N MET A 113 -8.53 0.20 -4.86
CA MET A 113 -7.14 0.45 -5.22
C MET A 113 -6.93 0.46 -6.73
N ILE A 114 -7.51 -0.48 -7.48
CA ILE A 114 -7.48 -0.47 -8.94
C ILE A 114 -8.13 0.80 -9.48
N LYS A 115 -9.32 1.17 -8.97
CA LYS A 115 -10.06 2.35 -9.43
C LYS A 115 -9.35 3.67 -9.11
N SER A 116 -8.40 3.66 -8.19
CA SER A 116 -7.54 4.82 -7.85
C SER A 116 -6.10 4.72 -8.37
N GLY A 117 -5.77 3.68 -9.17
CA GLY A 117 -4.49 3.57 -9.87
C GLY A 117 -3.40 2.80 -9.13
N THR A 118 -3.71 2.14 -8.01
CA THR A 118 -2.78 1.30 -7.28
C THR A 118 -2.65 -0.07 -7.96
N VAL A 119 -1.43 -0.53 -8.19
CA VAL A 119 -1.10 -1.81 -8.84
C VAL A 119 -0.46 -2.82 -7.92
N ALA A 120 0.11 -2.36 -6.79
CA ALA A 120 0.74 -3.20 -5.79
C ALA A 120 0.51 -2.63 -4.40
N PHE A 121 0.40 -3.49 -3.39
CA PHE A 121 0.23 -3.06 -2.00
C PHE A 121 0.91 -3.99 -1.01
N ASN A 122 1.16 -3.48 0.19
CA ASN A 122 1.69 -4.21 1.34
C ASN A 122 0.61 -4.26 2.42
N ASP A 123 0.20 -5.45 2.81
CA ASP A 123 -0.93 -5.69 3.70
C ASP A 123 -0.51 -6.44 4.97
N MET A 124 -1.09 -6.07 6.10
CA MET A 124 -0.94 -6.76 7.37
C MET A 124 -2.32 -7.02 7.96
N TYR A 125 -2.73 -8.29 8.09
CA TYR A 125 -4.02 -8.61 8.69
C TYR A 125 -4.08 -10.08 9.13
N PHE A 126 -5.30 -10.61 9.30
CA PHE A 126 -5.60 -11.99 9.65
C PHE A 126 -6.13 -12.77 8.43
N PHE A 127 -6.16 -14.10 8.47
CA PHE A 127 -6.63 -14.96 7.38
C PHE A 127 -6.00 -14.62 6.02
N MET A 128 -4.68 -14.41 6.01
CA MET A 128 -3.98 -13.87 4.84
C MET A 128 -3.89 -14.86 3.67
N ASP A 129 -4.16 -16.14 3.89
CA ASP A 129 -4.41 -17.12 2.83
C ASP A 129 -5.65 -16.75 1.99
N ARG A 130 -6.70 -16.23 2.65
CA ARG A 130 -7.92 -15.75 1.99
C ARG A 130 -7.67 -14.42 1.27
N ALA A 131 -6.86 -13.54 1.87
CA ALA A 131 -6.40 -12.33 1.21
C ALA A 131 -5.58 -12.67 -0.06
N ALA A 132 -4.70 -13.67 -0.01
CA ALA A 132 -3.92 -14.12 -1.17
C ALA A 132 -4.83 -14.58 -2.32
N ALA A 133 -5.90 -15.34 -2.03
CA ALA A 133 -6.88 -15.76 -3.02
C ALA A 133 -7.58 -14.55 -3.67
N ALA A 134 -8.00 -13.57 -2.86
CA ALA A 134 -8.63 -12.35 -3.36
C ALA A 134 -7.70 -11.53 -4.27
N VAL A 135 -6.43 -11.40 -3.90
CA VAL A 135 -5.39 -10.71 -4.70
C VAL A 135 -5.17 -11.40 -6.04
N ASP A 136 -5.11 -12.74 -6.05
CA ASP A 136 -4.93 -13.51 -7.28
C ASP A 136 -6.11 -13.32 -8.25
N ASP A 137 -7.33 -13.41 -7.74
CA ASP A 137 -8.57 -13.18 -8.51
C ASP A 137 -8.61 -11.78 -9.12
N MET A 138 -8.21 -10.77 -8.35
CA MET A 138 -8.20 -9.38 -8.81
C MET A 138 -7.01 -9.03 -9.70
N GLY A 139 -5.98 -9.88 -9.75
CA GLY A 139 -4.83 -9.74 -10.62
C GLY A 139 -3.82 -8.68 -10.20
N MET A 140 -3.92 -8.15 -9.01
CA MET A 140 -2.97 -7.20 -8.41
C MET A 140 -1.70 -7.89 -7.92
N ARG A 141 -0.74 -7.08 -7.48
CA ARG A 141 0.41 -7.54 -6.71
C ARG A 141 0.26 -7.17 -5.25
N ALA A 142 0.65 -8.09 -4.36
CA ALA A 142 0.66 -7.80 -2.93
C ALA A 142 1.86 -8.46 -2.23
N THR A 143 2.33 -7.82 -1.17
CA THR A 143 3.12 -8.42 -0.11
C THR A 143 2.21 -8.60 1.09
N LEU A 144 2.03 -9.82 1.56
CA LEU A 144 1.07 -10.18 2.61
C LEU A 144 1.80 -10.56 3.89
N ALA A 145 1.40 -9.98 5.01
CA ALA A 145 1.96 -10.25 6.32
C ALA A 145 0.85 -10.63 7.30
N TYR A 146 1.04 -11.75 8.01
CA TYR A 146 0.17 -12.08 9.14
C TYR A 146 0.48 -11.14 10.31
N GLY A 147 -0.54 -10.56 10.94
CA GLY A 147 -0.40 -9.66 12.06
C GLY A 147 0.00 -10.39 13.34
N PHE A 148 1.30 -10.50 13.59
CA PHE A 148 1.88 -11.19 14.75
C PHE A 148 1.70 -10.36 16.03
N ILE A 149 0.95 -10.89 17.02
CA ILE A 149 0.61 -10.22 18.28
C ILE A 149 0.68 -11.22 19.44
N ASP A 150 1.78 -11.28 20.19
CA ASP A 150 1.96 -12.24 21.29
C ASP A 150 1.60 -11.71 22.69
N LEU A 151 1.50 -10.38 22.86
CA LEU A 151 1.24 -9.70 24.14
C LEU A 151 2.17 -10.13 25.29
N GLY A 152 3.34 -10.69 24.96
CA GLY A 152 4.31 -11.23 25.92
C GLY A 152 3.93 -12.61 26.49
N MET A 153 2.94 -13.28 25.92
CA MET A 153 2.50 -14.62 26.34
C MET A 153 3.14 -15.70 25.44
N GLU A 154 3.80 -16.68 26.06
CA GLU A 154 4.53 -17.73 25.35
C GLU A 154 3.61 -18.59 24.47
N GLU A 155 2.49 -19.08 25.04
CA GLU A 155 1.51 -19.87 24.29
C GLU A 155 0.97 -19.14 23.07
N LYS A 156 0.70 -17.82 23.23
CA LYS A 156 0.24 -16.99 22.12
C LYS A 156 1.34 -16.84 21.09
N ARG A 157 2.59 -16.61 21.50
CA ARG A 157 3.74 -16.50 20.62
C ARG A 157 3.92 -17.77 19.76
N GLU A 158 3.78 -18.96 20.35
CA GLU A 158 3.84 -20.21 19.60
C GLU A 158 2.74 -20.32 18.53
N ALA A 159 1.52 -19.87 18.84
CA ALA A 159 0.43 -19.85 17.89
C ALA A 159 0.67 -18.85 16.74
N GLU A 160 1.19 -17.64 17.05
CA GLU A 160 1.55 -16.63 16.07
C GLU A 160 2.70 -17.07 15.16
N ILE A 161 3.70 -17.77 15.71
CA ILE A 161 4.79 -18.43 14.96
C ILE A 161 4.19 -19.39 13.93
N LYS A 162 3.36 -20.31 14.37
CA LYS A 162 2.75 -21.31 13.49
C LYS A 162 1.87 -20.68 12.41
N ALA A 163 1.13 -19.63 12.73
CA ALA A 163 0.30 -18.92 11.77
C ALA A 163 1.17 -18.24 10.69
N THR A 164 2.27 -17.60 11.10
CA THR A 164 3.23 -16.97 10.19
C THR A 164 3.89 -17.99 9.26
N GLU A 165 4.40 -19.11 9.81
CA GLU A 165 5.00 -20.20 9.04
C GLU A 165 4.01 -20.81 8.04
N THR A 166 2.75 -20.97 8.46
CA THR A 166 1.66 -21.48 7.60
C THR A 166 1.42 -20.54 6.42
N LEU A 167 1.36 -19.23 6.66
CA LEU A 167 1.20 -18.26 5.59
C LEU A 167 2.38 -18.29 4.61
N VAL A 168 3.62 -18.33 5.11
CA VAL A 168 4.82 -18.38 4.25
C VAL A 168 4.79 -19.62 3.36
N ALA A 169 4.47 -20.78 3.93
CA ALA A 169 4.35 -22.03 3.18
C ALA A 169 3.22 -21.95 2.14
N HIS A 170 2.07 -21.40 2.53
CA HIS A 170 0.92 -21.22 1.63
C HIS A 170 1.27 -20.33 0.44
N VAL A 171 1.79 -19.12 0.67
CA VAL A 171 2.13 -18.19 -0.41
C VAL A 171 3.16 -18.78 -1.38
N ARG A 172 4.15 -19.48 -0.86
CA ARG A 172 5.13 -20.18 -1.70
C ARG A 172 4.51 -21.29 -2.55
N SER A 173 3.49 -21.97 -2.03
CA SER A 173 2.79 -23.04 -2.76
C SER A 173 1.92 -22.53 -3.91
N LEU A 174 1.56 -21.23 -3.93
CA LEU A 174 0.77 -20.64 -5.01
C LEU A 174 1.55 -20.55 -6.33
N ASP A 175 2.90 -20.55 -6.28
CA ASP A 175 3.78 -20.34 -7.43
C ASP A 175 3.37 -19.10 -8.27
N ASN A 176 2.91 -18.07 -7.59
CA ASN A 176 2.43 -16.82 -8.18
C ASN A 176 3.37 -15.65 -7.83
N PRO A 177 4.19 -15.16 -8.78
CA PRO A 177 5.18 -14.13 -8.49
C PRO A 177 4.59 -12.76 -8.13
N ARG A 178 3.27 -12.57 -8.34
CA ARG A 178 2.59 -11.34 -7.95
C ARG A 178 2.31 -11.28 -6.46
N ILE A 179 2.26 -12.43 -5.77
CA ILE A 179 1.94 -12.53 -4.35
C ILE A 179 3.20 -12.89 -3.59
N ARG A 180 3.62 -12.00 -2.71
CA ARG A 180 4.79 -12.16 -1.85
C ARG A 180 4.36 -12.21 -0.39
N VAL A 181 5.26 -12.60 0.48
CA VAL A 181 5.02 -12.67 1.92
C VAL A 181 6.08 -11.88 2.69
N ALA A 182 5.67 -11.30 3.80
CA ALA A 182 6.54 -10.70 4.80
C ALA A 182 6.16 -11.19 6.20
N VAL A 183 7.04 -11.03 7.17
CA VAL A 183 6.70 -11.20 8.59
C VAL A 183 6.10 -9.89 9.11
N GLY A 184 5.00 -9.99 9.87
CA GLY A 184 4.21 -8.83 10.30
C GLY A 184 4.20 -8.61 11.82
N PRO A 185 5.32 -8.37 12.53
CA PRO A 185 5.25 -7.98 13.93
C PRO A 185 4.46 -6.67 14.04
N HIS A 186 3.30 -6.72 14.71
CA HIS A 186 2.37 -5.59 14.71
C HIS A 186 3.04 -4.30 15.21
N SER A 187 3.57 -4.30 16.43
CA SER A 187 4.24 -3.13 17.01
C SER A 187 5.02 -3.51 18.28
N VAL A 188 5.84 -2.59 18.80
CA VAL A 188 6.60 -2.80 20.05
C VAL A 188 5.75 -2.90 21.31
N TYR A 189 4.48 -2.47 21.27
CA TYR A 189 3.57 -2.56 22.42
C TYR A 189 2.70 -3.82 22.41
N THR A 190 2.61 -4.52 21.29
CA THR A 190 1.83 -5.76 21.15
C THR A 190 2.70 -7.00 20.97
N VAL A 191 3.99 -6.83 20.64
CA VAL A 191 4.92 -7.93 20.42
C VAL A 191 6.06 -7.86 21.44
N SER A 192 6.34 -8.98 22.10
CA SER A 192 7.45 -9.10 23.03
C SER A 192 8.80 -8.98 22.32
N PRO A 193 9.90 -8.60 23.03
CA PRO A 193 11.24 -8.64 22.44
C PRO A 193 11.65 -10.04 21.94
N GLU A 194 11.15 -11.10 22.56
CA GLU A 194 11.34 -12.49 22.12
C GLU A 194 10.64 -12.75 20.80
N GLY A 195 9.37 -12.29 20.67
CA GLY A 195 8.61 -12.35 19.42
C GLY A 195 9.26 -11.54 18.30
N LEU A 196 9.73 -10.32 18.61
CA LEU A 196 10.43 -9.47 17.63
C LEU A 196 11.71 -10.13 17.11
N ARG A 197 12.54 -10.74 18.00
CA ARG A 197 13.75 -11.46 17.57
C ARG A 197 13.41 -12.65 16.68
N TRP A 198 12.41 -13.44 17.09
CA TRP A 198 11.95 -14.55 16.24
C TRP A 198 11.52 -14.05 14.85
N CYS A 199 10.73 -12.98 14.79
CA CYS A 199 10.30 -12.40 13.52
C CYS A 199 11.50 -11.99 12.64
N ALA A 200 12.51 -11.36 13.24
CA ALA A 200 13.71 -10.92 12.53
C ALA A 200 14.55 -12.12 12.03
N GLU A 201 14.79 -13.12 12.89
CA GLU A 201 15.55 -14.33 12.55
C GLU A 201 14.84 -15.13 11.45
N TYR A 202 13.52 -15.32 11.57
CA TYR A 202 12.73 -16.03 10.58
C TYR A 202 12.66 -15.29 9.25
N ALA A 203 12.48 -13.95 9.26
CA ALA A 203 12.52 -13.15 8.04
C ALA A 203 13.87 -13.26 7.32
N ALA A 204 14.97 -13.26 8.07
CA ALA A 204 16.31 -13.42 7.51
C ALA A 204 16.53 -14.83 6.93
N GLU A 205 16.13 -15.89 7.66
CA GLU A 205 16.22 -17.29 7.22
C GLU A 205 15.41 -17.52 5.94
N GLN A 206 14.20 -16.95 5.89
CA GLN A 206 13.30 -17.12 4.76
C GLN A 206 13.57 -16.13 3.61
N GLU A 207 14.52 -15.20 3.77
CA GLU A 207 14.85 -14.12 2.81
C GLU A 207 13.67 -13.22 2.45
N ILE A 208 12.71 -13.02 3.37
CA ILE A 208 11.53 -12.19 3.22
C ILE A 208 11.64 -10.87 3.99
N GLY A 209 10.69 -9.95 3.77
CA GLY A 209 10.66 -8.64 4.43
C GLY A 209 9.99 -8.67 5.80
N ILE A 210 10.02 -7.51 6.46
CA ILE A 210 9.30 -7.22 7.70
C ILE A 210 8.37 -6.04 7.46
N HIS A 211 7.14 -6.14 7.94
CA HIS A 211 6.16 -5.05 7.95
C HIS A 211 5.77 -4.76 9.40
N VAL A 212 5.94 -3.52 9.87
CA VAL A 212 5.79 -3.17 11.29
C VAL A 212 5.26 -1.74 11.45
N HIS A 213 4.42 -1.49 12.47
CA HIS A 213 4.08 -0.12 12.89
C HIS A 213 5.19 0.43 13.80
N LEU A 214 5.61 1.66 13.56
CA LEU A 214 6.73 2.26 14.28
C LEU A 214 6.44 3.69 14.69
N SER A 215 6.51 3.96 15.99
CA SER A 215 6.43 5.31 16.57
C SER A 215 5.27 6.13 16.00
N GLU A 216 4.08 5.52 15.96
CA GLU A 216 2.87 6.17 15.47
C GLU A 216 2.40 7.25 16.43
N THR A 217 2.35 6.95 17.74
CA THR A 217 1.85 7.86 18.77
C THR A 217 2.92 8.20 19.81
N GLU A 218 2.73 9.34 20.49
CA GLU A 218 3.57 9.72 21.64
C GLU A 218 3.52 8.67 22.73
N LYS A 219 2.32 8.13 23.00
CA LYS A 219 2.09 7.10 24.00
C LYS A 219 2.94 5.85 23.74
N GLU A 220 3.01 5.37 22.51
CA GLU A 220 3.86 4.24 22.14
C GLU A 220 5.33 4.51 22.53
N VAL A 221 5.84 5.70 22.19
CA VAL A 221 7.23 6.07 22.50
C VAL A 221 7.46 6.15 24.00
N VAL A 222 6.57 6.82 24.75
CA VAL A 222 6.69 6.98 26.21
C VAL A 222 6.61 5.63 26.91
N ASP A 223 5.67 4.79 26.55
CA ASP A 223 5.47 3.46 27.15
C ASP A 223 6.67 2.53 26.82
N CYS A 224 7.20 2.59 25.60
CA CYS A 224 8.38 1.81 25.21
C CYS A 224 9.62 2.23 26.03
N VAL A 225 9.85 3.53 26.20
CA VAL A 225 10.95 4.04 27.02
C VAL A 225 10.76 3.63 28.49
N ALA A 226 9.55 3.75 29.02
CA ALA A 226 9.26 3.36 30.42
C ALA A 226 9.48 1.85 30.65
N ARG A 227 9.10 1.01 29.69
CA ARG A 227 9.17 -0.45 29.81
C ARG A 227 10.55 -1.02 29.49
N PHE A 228 11.23 -0.50 28.48
CA PHE A 228 12.45 -1.10 27.92
C PHE A 228 13.68 -0.19 28.00
N GLY A 229 13.53 1.06 28.50
CA GLY A 229 14.62 2.04 28.58
C GLY A 229 15.10 2.57 27.21
N LYS A 230 14.35 2.29 26.14
CA LYS A 230 14.69 2.64 24.75
C LYS A 230 13.47 3.09 23.97
N ARG A 231 13.68 3.96 22.99
CA ARG A 231 12.65 4.34 22.03
C ARG A 231 12.39 3.20 21.04
N PRO A 232 11.20 3.16 20.38
CA PRO A 232 10.77 2.05 19.53
C PRO A 232 11.77 1.64 18.44
N ALA A 233 12.35 2.60 17.71
CA ALA A 233 13.30 2.26 16.63
C ALA A 233 14.56 1.56 17.16
N TYR A 234 15.10 1.98 18.31
CA TYR A 234 16.26 1.31 18.92
C TYR A 234 15.91 -0.08 19.46
N LEU A 235 14.69 -0.29 19.95
CA LEU A 235 14.25 -1.62 20.37
C LEU A 235 14.13 -2.56 19.18
N LEU A 236 13.54 -2.09 18.07
CA LEU A 236 13.46 -2.87 16.83
C LEU A 236 14.84 -3.18 16.26
N ASP A 237 15.80 -2.23 16.32
CA ASP A 237 17.19 -2.45 15.88
C ASP A 237 17.90 -3.51 16.73
N ASP A 238 17.79 -3.42 18.06
CA ASP A 238 18.33 -4.43 18.98
C ASP A 238 17.76 -5.83 18.76
N CYS A 239 16.51 -5.93 18.31
CA CYS A 239 15.87 -7.18 17.98
C CYS A 239 16.15 -7.68 16.55
N GLY A 240 16.88 -6.88 15.73
CA GLY A 240 17.24 -7.23 14.36
C GLY A 240 16.13 -6.96 13.33
N CYS A 241 15.05 -6.25 13.72
CA CYS A 241 13.92 -5.98 12.83
C CYS A 241 14.16 -4.88 11.80
N LEU A 242 15.20 -4.04 11.96
CA LEU A 242 15.52 -2.98 11.01
C LEU A 242 16.49 -3.48 9.94
N THR A 243 15.98 -3.74 8.74
CA THR A 243 16.73 -4.27 7.60
C THR A 243 16.35 -3.54 6.31
N PRO A 244 17.12 -3.69 5.22
CA PRO A 244 16.75 -3.11 3.92
C PRO A 244 15.44 -3.64 3.33
N ARG A 245 14.88 -4.71 3.90
CA ARG A 245 13.58 -5.29 3.50
C ARG A 245 12.46 -4.94 4.49
N THR A 246 12.71 -4.03 5.43
CA THR A 246 11.70 -3.60 6.42
C THR A 246 10.93 -2.39 5.91
N VAL A 247 9.60 -2.48 5.99
CA VAL A 247 8.67 -1.36 5.82
C VAL A 247 8.12 -1.01 7.20
N ALA A 248 8.44 0.20 7.67
CA ALA A 248 7.98 0.74 8.94
C ALA A 248 6.88 1.77 8.69
N ALA A 249 5.64 1.47 9.13
CA ALA A 249 4.49 2.32 8.94
C ALA A 249 4.43 3.46 9.97
N HIS A 250 3.85 4.59 9.59
CA HIS A 250 3.64 5.82 10.34
C HIS A 250 4.90 6.65 10.60
N CYS A 251 5.81 6.20 11.43
CA CYS A 251 7.08 6.90 11.76
C CYS A 251 6.89 8.37 12.22
N CYS A 252 5.74 8.70 12.83
CA CYS A 252 5.39 10.07 13.19
C CYS A 252 6.25 10.63 14.31
N TRP A 253 6.54 9.83 15.34
CA TRP A 253 7.22 10.25 16.55
C TRP A 253 8.72 9.90 16.59
N LEU A 254 9.34 9.72 15.40
CA LEU A 254 10.80 9.58 15.30
C LEU A 254 11.52 10.89 15.67
N ASP A 255 12.67 10.77 16.29
CA ASP A 255 13.62 11.86 16.38
C ASP A 255 14.63 11.82 15.22
N GLU A 256 15.50 12.84 15.15
CA GLU A 256 16.49 12.95 14.06
C GLU A 256 17.52 11.80 14.06
N ALA A 257 17.88 11.29 15.24
CA ALA A 257 18.83 10.18 15.37
C ALA A 257 18.19 8.86 14.91
N GLU A 258 16.90 8.63 15.23
CA GLU A 258 16.14 7.49 14.72
C GLU A 258 15.96 7.57 13.19
N CYS A 259 15.74 8.76 12.63
CA CYS A 259 15.69 8.92 11.17
C CYS A 259 17.00 8.53 10.49
N ARG A 260 18.16 8.88 11.08
CA ARG A 260 19.48 8.44 10.62
C ARG A 260 19.63 6.91 10.74
N LEU A 261 19.21 6.34 11.85
CA LEU A 261 19.23 4.88 12.06
C LEU A 261 18.43 4.13 10.99
N LEU A 262 17.22 4.57 10.68
CA LEU A 262 16.40 3.96 9.62
C LEU A 262 17.12 4.02 8.27
N ALA A 263 17.72 5.17 7.93
CA ALA A 263 18.48 5.32 6.69
C ALA A 263 19.72 4.40 6.64
N GLU A 264 20.48 4.30 7.73
CA GLU A 264 21.66 3.42 7.86
C GLU A 264 21.30 1.93 7.72
N ARG A 265 20.11 1.53 8.20
CA ARG A 265 19.59 0.16 8.06
C ARG A 265 18.89 -0.08 6.73
N GLY A 266 18.71 0.94 5.90
CA GLY A 266 18.00 0.84 4.61
C GLY A 266 16.49 0.64 4.73
N VAL A 267 15.90 0.94 5.89
CA VAL A 267 14.45 0.80 6.16
C VAL A 267 13.64 1.77 5.30
N THR A 268 12.52 1.31 4.78
CA THR A 268 11.51 2.20 4.16
C THR A 268 10.53 2.69 5.22
N ALA A 269 10.39 4.01 5.34
CA ALA A 269 9.34 4.63 6.14
C ALA A 269 8.08 4.83 5.27
N SER A 270 6.96 4.21 5.65
CA SER A 270 5.66 4.39 4.98
C SER A 270 4.87 5.49 5.67
N HIS A 271 4.62 6.58 4.95
CA HIS A 271 3.84 7.72 5.44
C HIS A 271 2.35 7.50 5.19
N ASN A 272 1.52 7.62 6.21
CA ASN A 272 0.08 7.39 6.17
C ASN A 272 -0.67 8.66 6.62
N PRO A 273 -0.62 9.75 5.83
CA PRO A 273 -1.04 11.08 6.31
C PRO A 273 -2.51 11.17 6.68
N ALA A 274 -3.43 10.59 5.91
CA ALA A 274 -4.86 10.66 6.21
C ALA A 274 -5.19 9.99 7.54
N SER A 275 -4.74 8.75 7.74
CA SER A 275 -4.94 8.01 8.99
C SER A 275 -4.33 8.76 10.18
N ASN A 276 -3.10 9.24 10.06
CA ASN A 276 -2.43 9.96 11.15
C ASN A 276 -3.12 11.27 11.51
N MET A 277 -3.68 11.99 10.54
CA MET A 277 -4.49 13.20 10.79
C MET A 277 -5.83 12.86 11.41
N LYS A 278 -6.53 11.83 10.90
CA LYS A 278 -7.84 11.43 11.41
C LYS A 278 -7.78 10.93 12.85
N LEU A 279 -6.75 10.14 13.18
CA LEU A 279 -6.50 9.64 14.54
C LEU A 279 -5.84 10.68 15.46
N ALA A 280 -5.56 11.87 14.91
CA ALA A 280 -4.95 12.99 15.64
C ALA A 280 -3.70 12.56 16.44
N VAL A 281 -2.78 11.83 15.79
CA VAL A 281 -1.52 11.36 16.42
C VAL A 281 -0.59 12.52 16.82
N ASN A 282 -1.03 13.75 16.59
CA ASN A 282 -0.47 15.01 17.06
C ASN A 282 0.95 15.34 16.54
N ARG A 283 1.44 14.61 15.53
CA ARG A 283 2.73 14.87 14.89
C ARG A 283 2.76 14.35 13.46
N ALA A 284 3.25 15.16 12.53
CA ALA A 284 3.56 14.69 11.18
C ALA A 284 4.88 13.90 11.19
N MET A 285 4.97 12.86 10.35
CA MET A 285 6.23 12.17 10.08
C MET A 285 7.33 13.20 9.78
N PRO A 286 8.55 13.08 10.34
CA PRO A 286 9.63 14.03 10.09
C PRO A 286 10.30 13.79 8.72
N TYR A 287 9.56 14.00 7.65
CA TYR A 287 10.00 13.77 6.26
C TYR A 287 11.34 14.47 5.95
N HIS A 288 11.51 15.70 6.42
CA HIS A 288 12.73 16.46 6.18
C HIS A 288 13.98 15.83 6.80
N TRP A 289 13.88 15.20 7.98
CA TRP A 289 15.01 14.46 8.59
C TRP A 289 15.27 13.14 7.89
N LEU A 290 14.20 12.39 7.54
CA LEU A 290 14.30 11.14 6.78
C LEU A 290 14.96 11.40 5.42
N LYS A 291 14.51 12.42 4.69
CA LYS A 291 15.07 12.82 3.41
C LYS A 291 16.54 13.25 3.54
N ALA A 292 16.86 14.08 4.53
CA ALA A 292 18.24 14.52 4.77
C ALA A 292 19.20 13.37 5.12
N ALA A 293 18.69 12.34 5.79
CA ALA A 293 19.42 11.11 6.09
C ALA A 293 19.53 10.15 4.89
N GLY A 294 18.78 10.37 3.81
CA GLY A 294 18.76 9.49 2.63
C GLY A 294 17.88 8.24 2.80
N ALA A 295 16.94 8.24 3.74
CA ALA A 295 16.00 7.14 3.92
C ALA A 295 15.03 7.05 2.72
N ASN A 296 14.61 5.82 2.36
CA ASN A 296 13.51 5.62 1.46
C ASN A 296 12.20 5.97 2.17
N VAL A 297 11.40 6.88 1.61
CA VAL A 297 10.09 7.26 2.15
C VAL A 297 9.04 6.99 1.09
N SER A 298 8.00 6.23 1.45
CA SER A 298 6.90 5.86 0.57
C SER A 298 5.56 6.27 1.17
N LEU A 299 4.46 6.02 0.46
CA LEU A 299 3.10 6.28 0.92
C LEU A 299 2.34 4.99 1.21
N GLY A 300 1.52 5.03 2.25
CA GLY A 300 0.51 4.04 2.58
C GLY A 300 -0.81 4.71 2.93
N THR A 301 -1.91 3.99 2.76
CA THR A 301 -3.24 4.48 3.12
C THR A 301 -3.63 4.11 4.55
N ASP A 302 -3.00 3.09 5.11
CA ASP A 302 -3.54 2.39 6.28
C ASP A 302 -4.87 1.69 5.95
N GLY A 303 -5.66 1.25 6.94
CA GLY A 303 -6.95 0.61 6.73
C GLY A 303 -8.10 1.60 6.58
N CYS A 304 -9.18 1.18 5.89
CA CYS A 304 -10.38 1.99 5.71
C CYS A 304 -11.11 2.33 7.02
N SER A 305 -10.80 1.67 8.12
CA SER A 305 -11.37 2.00 9.42
C SER A 305 -10.74 3.27 10.03
N SER A 306 -9.48 3.58 9.70
CA SER A 306 -8.76 4.77 10.17
C SER A 306 -8.58 5.87 9.12
N ASN A 307 -8.69 5.54 7.82
CA ASN A 307 -8.58 6.47 6.70
C ASN A 307 -9.92 6.75 5.99
N ASN A 308 -10.79 5.74 5.90
CA ASN A 308 -12.03 5.67 5.15
C ASN A 308 -11.89 5.41 3.65
N ASN A 309 -10.71 5.49 3.02
CA ASN A 309 -10.49 5.07 1.64
C ASN A 309 -9.07 4.48 1.44
N LEU A 310 -8.81 3.97 0.23
CA LEU A 310 -7.52 3.41 -0.19
C LEU A 310 -6.98 4.15 -1.45
N ASP A 311 -7.26 5.46 -1.54
CA ASP A 311 -6.89 6.32 -2.67
C ASP A 311 -5.51 6.96 -2.45
N LEU A 312 -4.44 6.39 -3.03
CA LEU A 312 -3.10 6.97 -2.96
C LEU A 312 -2.96 8.34 -3.65
N MET A 313 -3.84 8.70 -4.57
CA MET A 313 -3.82 10.05 -5.15
C MET A 313 -4.23 11.10 -4.12
N GLU A 314 -5.20 10.78 -3.25
CA GLU A 314 -5.53 11.64 -2.11
C GLU A 314 -4.39 11.67 -1.08
N GLU A 315 -3.76 10.52 -0.80
CA GLU A 315 -2.62 10.46 0.12
C GLU A 315 -1.44 11.33 -0.34
N MET A 316 -1.15 11.40 -1.63
CA MET A 316 -0.12 12.31 -2.16
C MET A 316 -0.42 13.76 -1.81
N LYS A 317 -1.68 14.18 -1.95
CA LYS A 317 -2.13 15.53 -1.59
C LYS A 317 -1.99 15.80 -0.09
N PHE A 318 -2.48 14.88 0.72
CA PHE A 318 -2.40 15.00 2.17
C PHE A 318 -0.96 15.03 2.66
N ALA A 319 -0.09 14.15 2.14
CA ALA A 319 1.32 14.15 2.46
C ALA A 319 1.96 15.52 2.14
N ALA A 320 1.79 16.02 0.90
CA ALA A 320 2.38 17.27 0.48
C ALA A 320 1.89 18.47 1.32
N LEU A 321 0.59 18.55 1.60
CA LEU A 321 0.01 19.65 2.37
C LEU A 321 0.36 19.57 3.86
N LEU A 322 0.27 18.37 4.45
CA LEU A 322 0.62 18.15 5.86
C LEU A 322 2.07 18.51 6.14
N GLN A 323 3.01 18.07 5.29
CA GLN A 323 4.43 18.37 5.48
C GLN A 323 4.70 19.88 5.39
N LYS A 324 4.11 20.57 4.41
CA LYS A 324 4.25 22.02 4.29
C LYS A 324 3.71 22.77 5.51
N PHE A 325 2.54 22.36 5.99
CA PHE A 325 1.88 22.98 7.14
C PHE A 325 2.61 22.71 8.45
N ALA A 326 2.92 21.45 8.74
CA ALA A 326 3.53 21.03 9.99
C ALA A 326 4.94 21.63 10.21
N TRP A 327 5.71 21.81 9.13
CA TRP A 327 7.08 22.29 9.18
C TRP A 327 7.23 23.73 8.70
N ASN A 328 6.12 24.45 8.45
CA ASN A 328 6.11 25.86 8.01
C ASN A 328 7.03 26.10 6.80
N SER A 329 6.99 25.22 5.83
CA SER A 329 7.86 25.26 4.64
C SER A 329 7.07 24.98 3.36
N PRO A 330 6.78 25.98 2.51
CA PRO A 330 5.98 25.79 1.31
C PRO A 330 6.70 24.96 0.23
N THR A 331 7.99 24.75 0.36
CA THR A 331 8.83 24.01 -0.59
C THR A 331 9.10 22.57 -0.17
N LEU A 332 8.71 22.18 1.05
CA LEU A 332 8.90 20.81 1.54
C LEU A 332 7.90 19.86 0.83
N LEU A 333 8.38 18.71 0.41
CA LEU A 333 7.62 17.69 -0.32
C LEU A 333 6.83 18.26 -1.51
N PRO A 334 7.53 18.71 -2.60
CA PRO A 334 6.88 19.15 -3.82
C PRO A 334 6.18 17.98 -4.54
N ALA A 335 5.32 18.29 -5.52
CA ALA A 335 4.49 17.30 -6.21
C ALA A 335 5.28 16.11 -6.79
N GLY A 336 6.40 16.36 -7.47
CA GLY A 336 7.23 15.28 -8.02
C GLY A 336 7.75 14.31 -6.96
N GLU A 337 8.11 14.80 -5.75
CA GLU A 337 8.51 13.95 -4.64
C GLU A 337 7.35 13.13 -4.07
N ALA A 338 6.14 13.70 -4.02
CA ALA A 338 4.96 12.96 -3.58
C ALA A 338 4.59 11.83 -4.57
N ILE A 339 4.76 12.06 -5.87
CA ILE A 339 4.61 11.02 -6.90
C ILE A 339 5.69 9.95 -6.73
N GLU A 340 6.95 10.34 -6.50
CA GLU A 340 8.02 9.37 -6.26
C GLU A 340 7.71 8.48 -5.04
N MET A 341 7.17 9.05 -3.96
CA MET A 341 6.75 8.28 -2.78
C MET A 341 5.66 7.26 -3.11
N ALA A 342 4.70 7.63 -3.95
CA ALA A 342 3.59 6.76 -4.36
C ALA A 342 3.97 5.74 -5.45
N THR A 343 5.13 5.86 -6.08
CA THR A 343 5.55 5.04 -7.24
C THR A 343 6.90 4.38 -7.01
N ALA A 344 8.01 5.04 -7.37
CA ALA A 344 9.35 4.46 -7.35
C ALA A 344 9.83 4.09 -5.94
N ALA A 345 9.52 4.90 -4.92
CA ALA A 345 9.89 4.59 -3.54
C ALA A 345 9.12 3.39 -2.99
N GLY A 346 7.81 3.31 -3.27
CA GLY A 346 6.98 2.15 -2.95
C GLY A 346 7.44 0.90 -3.69
N ALA A 347 7.76 1.01 -4.97
CA ALA A 347 8.27 -0.10 -5.78
C ALA A 347 9.62 -0.63 -5.25
N ARG A 348 10.52 0.24 -4.81
CA ARG A 348 11.76 -0.16 -4.11
C ARG A 348 11.47 -0.91 -2.82
N ALA A 349 10.53 -0.39 -2.01
CA ALA A 349 10.15 -1.00 -0.74
C ALA A 349 9.65 -2.44 -0.90
N LEU A 350 8.80 -2.69 -1.90
CA LEU A 350 8.19 -3.99 -2.14
C LEU A 350 8.95 -4.86 -3.16
N GLY A 351 10.04 -4.34 -3.75
CA GLY A 351 10.81 -5.05 -4.76
C GLY A 351 10.02 -5.35 -6.03
N THR A 352 9.07 -4.48 -6.39
CA THR A 352 8.16 -4.71 -7.53
C THR A 352 8.70 -4.19 -8.87
N GLY A 353 9.89 -3.64 -8.90
CA GLY A 353 10.53 -3.07 -10.07
C GLY A 353 10.98 -1.62 -9.84
N PRO A 354 11.29 -0.85 -10.88
CA PRO A 354 11.76 0.52 -10.74
C PRO A 354 10.65 1.51 -10.37
N GLY A 355 9.37 1.18 -10.59
CA GLY A 355 8.24 2.09 -10.36
C GLY A 355 8.25 3.32 -11.28
N THR A 356 8.74 3.16 -12.50
CA THR A 356 8.87 4.22 -13.52
C THR A 356 8.47 3.69 -14.90
N LEU A 357 8.06 4.59 -15.80
CA LEU A 357 7.79 4.25 -17.19
C LEU A 357 9.11 4.26 -17.98
N THR A 358 9.82 3.13 -17.96
CA THR A 358 11.10 2.95 -18.65
C THR A 358 11.13 1.62 -19.39
N VAL A 359 11.85 1.57 -20.52
CA VAL A 359 12.03 0.33 -21.29
C VAL A 359 12.70 -0.73 -20.40
N GLY A 360 12.17 -1.94 -20.42
CA GLY A 360 12.61 -3.06 -19.57
C GLY A 360 11.93 -3.13 -18.20
N ALA A 361 11.16 -2.12 -17.79
CA ALA A 361 10.36 -2.16 -16.56
C ALA A 361 9.08 -2.98 -16.75
N PRO A 362 8.51 -3.56 -15.67
CA PRO A 362 7.15 -4.07 -15.70
C PRO A 362 6.17 -2.98 -16.17
N ALA A 363 5.22 -3.37 -17.02
CA ALA A 363 4.21 -2.43 -17.53
C ALA A 363 3.12 -2.19 -16.48
N ASP A 364 3.51 -1.48 -15.43
CA ASP A 364 2.64 -0.94 -14.39
C ASP A 364 2.29 0.49 -14.79
N ILE A 365 1.15 0.67 -15.45
CA ILE A 365 0.81 1.91 -16.13
C ILE A 365 -0.59 2.34 -15.71
N VAL A 366 -0.72 3.61 -15.34
CA VAL A 366 -2.00 4.27 -15.10
C VAL A 366 -2.23 5.35 -16.13
N LEU A 367 -3.41 5.34 -16.76
CA LEU A 367 -3.84 6.37 -17.69
C LEU A 367 -4.87 7.27 -17.01
N LEU A 368 -4.52 8.56 -16.88
CA LEU A 368 -5.40 9.60 -16.35
C LEU A 368 -6.13 10.30 -17.51
N ASP A 369 -7.37 10.75 -17.28
CA ASP A 369 -8.11 11.58 -18.22
C ASP A 369 -7.50 12.99 -18.29
N ALA A 370 -6.86 13.31 -19.41
CA ALA A 370 -6.26 14.63 -19.64
C ALA A 370 -7.31 15.76 -19.76
N ARG A 371 -8.57 15.41 -20.07
CA ARG A 371 -9.67 16.37 -20.21
C ARG A 371 -10.49 16.53 -18.94
N ALA A 372 -10.20 15.76 -17.89
CA ALA A 372 -10.88 15.91 -16.61
C ALA A 372 -10.76 17.35 -16.08
N VAL A 373 -11.78 17.82 -15.37
CA VAL A 373 -11.81 19.18 -14.79
C VAL A 373 -10.57 19.41 -13.91
N CYS A 374 -10.15 18.41 -13.16
CA CYS A 374 -8.95 18.49 -12.30
C CYS A 374 -7.63 18.61 -13.10
N ASN A 375 -7.61 18.19 -14.37
CA ASN A 375 -6.45 18.31 -15.26
C ASN A 375 -6.50 19.56 -16.16
N THR A 376 -7.51 20.41 -16.02
CA THR A 376 -7.70 21.60 -16.89
C THR A 376 -7.61 22.90 -16.07
N PRO A 377 -6.69 23.85 -16.42
CA PRO A 377 -5.67 23.78 -17.47
C PRO A 377 -4.48 22.89 -17.08
N LEU A 378 -3.80 22.32 -18.08
CA LEU A 378 -2.63 21.46 -17.87
C LEU A 378 -1.32 22.24 -18.08
N PHE A 379 -0.83 22.89 -17.03
CA PHE A 379 0.49 23.55 -17.04
C PHE A 379 1.61 22.57 -16.61
N HIS A 380 1.34 21.80 -15.55
CA HIS A 380 2.23 20.79 -14.97
C HIS A 380 1.41 19.57 -14.55
N ALA A 381 1.62 18.45 -15.21
CA ALA A 381 0.89 17.20 -14.94
C ALA A 381 1.04 16.74 -13.47
N ASP A 382 2.26 16.78 -12.94
CA ASP A 382 2.55 16.41 -11.54
C ASP A 382 1.75 17.25 -10.54
N SER A 383 1.69 18.55 -10.79
CA SER A 383 0.95 19.47 -9.92
C SER A 383 -0.55 19.13 -9.90
N ASN A 384 -1.14 18.89 -11.07
CA ASN A 384 -2.54 18.52 -11.16
C ASN A 384 -2.79 17.13 -10.54
N ALA A 385 -1.94 16.16 -10.82
CA ALA A 385 -2.07 14.81 -10.25
C ALA A 385 -2.07 14.83 -8.71
N VAL A 386 -1.21 15.65 -8.09
CA VAL A 386 -1.07 15.68 -6.62
C VAL A 386 -2.08 16.62 -5.96
N TYR A 387 -2.29 17.82 -6.49
CA TYR A 387 -3.07 18.84 -5.78
C TYR A 387 -4.53 18.96 -6.22
N ALA A 388 -4.88 18.47 -7.40
CA ALA A 388 -6.20 18.65 -7.97
C ALA A 388 -6.95 17.34 -8.24
N CYS A 389 -6.26 16.26 -8.64
CA CYS A 389 -6.87 14.98 -8.96
C CYS A 389 -7.10 14.10 -7.71
N ASN A 390 -7.91 13.07 -7.90
CA ASN A 390 -8.08 11.92 -7.04
C ASN A 390 -8.30 10.69 -7.94
N GLY A 391 -8.57 9.52 -7.38
CA GLY A 391 -8.81 8.29 -8.12
C GLY A 391 -9.91 8.37 -9.18
N GLY A 392 -10.79 9.37 -9.12
CA GLY A 392 -11.80 9.62 -10.14
C GLY A 392 -11.24 9.99 -11.52
N ALA A 393 -10.01 10.49 -11.59
CA ALA A 393 -9.31 10.82 -12.83
C ALA A 393 -8.67 9.59 -13.53
N VAL A 394 -8.58 8.46 -12.87
CA VAL A 394 -7.96 7.22 -13.39
C VAL A 394 -8.91 6.52 -14.36
N MET A 395 -8.51 6.31 -15.59
CA MET A 395 -9.33 5.69 -16.64
C MET A 395 -8.94 4.23 -16.91
N THR A 396 -7.64 3.95 -16.96
CA THR A 396 -7.13 2.62 -17.29
C THR A 396 -5.97 2.26 -16.37
N VAL A 397 -5.91 1.02 -15.91
CA VAL A 397 -4.85 0.51 -15.04
C VAL A 397 -4.30 -0.80 -15.58
N LEU A 398 -2.99 -0.83 -15.77
CA LEU A 398 -2.24 -2.02 -16.13
C LEU A 398 -1.32 -2.43 -14.98
N CYS A 399 -1.31 -3.71 -14.66
CA CYS A 399 -0.38 -4.33 -13.71
C CYS A 399 0.41 -5.44 -14.43
N GLN A 400 1.71 -5.26 -14.58
CA GLN A 400 2.57 -6.17 -15.35
C GLN A 400 1.97 -6.51 -16.74
N GLY A 401 1.52 -5.48 -17.46
CA GLY A 401 0.91 -5.64 -18.79
C GLY A 401 -0.51 -6.21 -18.80
N ARG A 402 -1.03 -6.68 -17.68
CA ARG A 402 -2.43 -7.10 -17.54
C ARG A 402 -3.31 -5.88 -17.32
N VAL A 403 -4.33 -5.70 -18.15
CA VAL A 403 -5.33 -4.64 -17.94
C VAL A 403 -6.26 -5.07 -16.82
N LEU A 404 -6.26 -4.30 -15.71
CA LEU A 404 -7.13 -4.53 -14.54
C LEU A 404 -8.40 -3.68 -14.62
N MET A 405 -8.29 -2.49 -15.19
CA MET A 405 -9.40 -1.56 -15.44
C MET A 405 -9.22 -0.89 -16.79
N HIS A 406 -10.29 -0.75 -17.57
CA HIS A 406 -10.29 0.04 -18.80
C HIS A 406 -11.56 0.88 -18.88
N GLU A 407 -11.38 2.19 -19.18
CA GLU A 407 -12.47 3.17 -19.21
C GLU A 407 -13.36 3.11 -17.93
N ARG A 408 -12.69 2.98 -16.78
CA ARG A 408 -13.27 2.85 -15.44
C ARG A 408 -14.11 1.60 -15.19
N GLU A 409 -14.16 0.64 -16.10
CA GLU A 409 -14.79 -0.65 -15.90
C GLU A 409 -13.83 -1.66 -15.30
N VAL A 410 -14.24 -2.33 -14.20
CA VAL A 410 -13.54 -3.46 -13.57
C VAL A 410 -14.47 -4.67 -13.63
N PRO A 411 -13.99 -5.86 -14.08
CA PRO A 411 -14.85 -7.04 -14.14
C PRO A 411 -15.41 -7.42 -12.77
N GLY A 412 -16.73 -7.66 -12.70
CA GLY A 412 -17.39 -8.09 -11.47
C GLY A 412 -17.61 -6.99 -10.42
N GLU A 413 -17.38 -5.72 -10.74
CA GLU A 413 -17.48 -4.59 -9.80
C GLU A 413 -18.79 -4.61 -8.98
N GLU A 414 -19.96 -4.76 -9.62
CA GLU A 414 -21.26 -4.77 -8.93
C GLU A 414 -21.39 -5.95 -7.96
N GLU A 415 -20.87 -7.11 -8.33
CA GLU A 415 -20.87 -8.30 -7.48
C GLU A 415 -19.96 -8.11 -6.27
N ILE A 416 -18.73 -7.62 -6.48
CA ILE A 416 -17.75 -7.34 -5.42
C ILE A 416 -18.34 -6.37 -4.39
N VAL A 417 -18.95 -5.28 -4.84
CA VAL A 417 -19.59 -4.29 -3.95
C VAL A 417 -20.74 -4.92 -3.16
N ARG A 418 -21.57 -5.73 -3.80
CA ARG A 418 -22.70 -6.41 -3.14
C ARG A 418 -22.20 -7.41 -2.09
N GLU A 419 -21.19 -8.22 -2.40
CA GLU A 419 -20.61 -9.21 -1.50
C GLU A 419 -19.98 -8.53 -0.29
N ALA A 420 -19.18 -7.49 -0.49
CA ALA A 420 -18.57 -6.72 0.59
C ALA A 420 -19.61 -6.10 1.53
N ALA A 421 -20.69 -5.51 0.97
CA ALA A 421 -21.76 -4.95 1.77
C ALA A 421 -22.54 -6.02 2.57
N ALA A 422 -22.66 -7.23 2.05
CA ALA A 422 -23.28 -8.35 2.76
C ALA A 422 -22.37 -8.87 3.87
N ALA A 423 -21.07 -9.04 3.60
CA ALA A 423 -20.07 -9.48 4.56
C ALA A 423 -19.95 -8.49 5.74
N ALA A 424 -19.89 -7.19 5.46
CA ALA A 424 -19.85 -6.15 6.49
C ALA A 424 -21.06 -6.21 7.44
N ARG A 425 -22.29 -6.35 6.90
CA ARG A 425 -23.48 -6.51 7.72
C ARG A 425 -23.44 -7.78 8.57
N SER A 426 -23.13 -8.91 7.93
CA SER A 426 -23.04 -10.20 8.64
C SER A 426 -22.00 -10.19 9.77
N LEU A 427 -20.87 -9.54 9.58
CA LEU A 427 -19.84 -9.38 10.61
C LEU A 427 -20.37 -8.58 11.81
N VAL A 428 -21.06 -7.47 11.57
CA VAL A 428 -21.66 -6.65 12.64
C VAL A 428 -22.75 -7.42 13.39
N ASP A 429 -23.62 -8.15 12.68
CA ASP A 429 -24.67 -8.96 13.29
C ASP A 429 -24.09 -10.03 14.20
N ARG A 430 -23.06 -10.78 13.77
CA ARG A 430 -22.36 -11.77 14.61
C ARG A 430 -21.75 -11.17 15.88
N ALA A 431 -21.19 -9.96 15.78
CA ALA A 431 -20.61 -9.29 16.94
C ALA A 431 -21.69 -8.84 17.93
N GLN A 432 -22.86 -8.43 17.47
CA GLN A 432 -23.98 -8.02 18.31
C GLN A 432 -24.67 -9.21 19.00
N ASP A 433 -24.81 -10.35 18.31
CA ASP A 433 -25.43 -11.57 18.85
C ASP A 433 -24.58 -12.21 19.97
N SER A 434 -23.28 -11.87 20.04
CA SER A 434 -22.34 -12.42 21.00
C SER A 434 -22.12 -11.49 22.23
N SER A 435 -22.70 -10.29 22.22
CA SER A 435 -22.60 -9.27 23.28
C SER A 435 -23.77 -9.38 24.27
#